data_ac42aa976e96887074e8ff473c346c1b
#
_entry.id   ac42aa976e96887074e8ff473c346c1b
#
_cell.length_a   1.000
_cell.length_b   1.000
_cell.length_c   1.000
_cell.angle_alpha   90.00
_cell.angle_beta   90.00
_cell.angle_gamma   90.00
#
_symmetry.space_group_name_H-M   'P 1'
#
loop_
_entity.id
_entity.type
_entity.pdbx_description
1 polymer ?
#
loop_
_entity_poly.entity_id
_entity_poly.type
_entity_poly.pdbx_seq_one_letter_code
_entity_poly.pdbx_strand_id
1 'polypeptide(L)'
;MTMKNQLPFLRLGTALLYFFLLAVLTTPAWGVRVKDIAALRGARDNELIGFGIVVGLDGTGDSQESLLTRKPIVNALERIGISLKSQDILGRSIAAVWLTATLPPFAKSGQRLDITAATIGDAVSLRGGILIMAPLRGPDRLVYALGQGPIAGIPKGVSRADALPAEELANLPIGSRMVASVGHVHGGAIVEREISLNLNSRTRLYMNLHSPDFTTAFRLAKLINHNLGIRSARAQDAGTVEVSVPDSYLGNTVELVSFIENLEITPDHTAKVVLDERSGTVVMGGSVRISPIAISQNGLNIQVKLPTLNVEGTQGELPEGRILASSVFMLKGGTDLKEVVDGFNKIGASSKDLIEVLKAVKTAGALHAELVIR
;
A
#
# COMPACT_ATOMS: atom_id res chain seq x y z
N MET A 1 55.07 -54.15 13.04
CA MET A 1 54.61 -54.01 11.66
C MET A 1 53.10 -54.11 11.72
N THR A 2 52.23 -53.22 11.56
CA THR A 2 52.13 -51.95 10.85
C THR A 2 50.90 -51.19 11.40
N MET A 3 51.11 -50.07 12.12
CA MET A 3 50.03 -49.11 12.44
C MET A 3 50.35 -47.82 11.67
N LYS A 4 49.94 -47.73 10.45
CA LYS A 4 50.08 -46.52 9.63
C LYS A 4 49.11 -46.53 8.46
N ASN A 5 47.81 -46.23 8.68
CA ASN A 5 46.89 -45.82 7.57
C ASN A 5 45.50 -45.46 8.04
N GLN A 6 45.29 -44.80 9.21
CA GLN A 6 43.97 -44.34 9.65
C GLN A 6 43.80 -42.79 9.61
N LEU A 7 44.84 -42.04 9.22
CA LEU A 7 44.84 -40.57 9.30
C LEU A 7 44.14 -39.78 8.16
N PRO A 8 43.91 -40.29 6.93
CA PRO A 8 43.24 -39.49 5.90
C PRO A 8 41.72 -39.40 6.08
N PHE A 9 41.07 -40.44 6.64
CA PHE A 9 39.59 -40.44 6.80
C PHE A 9 39.12 -39.51 7.89
N LEU A 10 39.90 -39.28 8.95
CA LEU A 10 39.54 -38.37 10.03
C LEU A 10 39.58 -36.88 9.57
N ARG A 11 40.52 -36.55 8.69
CA ARG A 11 40.64 -35.19 8.12
C ARG A 11 39.56 -34.86 7.09
N LEU A 12 39.09 -35.88 6.35
CA LEU A 12 37.98 -35.69 5.41
C LEU A 12 36.65 -35.49 6.13
N GLY A 13 36.40 -36.19 7.23
CA GLY A 13 35.23 -36.05 8.07
C GLY A 13 35.14 -34.67 8.77
N THR A 14 36.28 -34.19 9.27
CA THR A 14 36.34 -32.84 9.89
C THR A 14 36.17 -31.71 8.86
N ALA A 15 36.72 -31.86 7.65
CA ALA A 15 36.53 -30.87 6.56
C ALA A 15 35.07 -30.85 6.07
N LEU A 16 34.38 -31.98 5.99
CA LEU A 16 32.98 -32.09 5.64
C LEU A 16 32.07 -31.48 6.74
N LEU A 17 32.42 -31.72 8.01
CA LEU A 17 31.70 -31.14 9.15
C LEU A 17 31.83 -29.57 9.18
N TYR A 18 33.04 -29.04 8.91
CA TYR A 18 33.28 -27.61 8.79
C TYR A 18 32.55 -27.00 7.59
N PHE A 19 32.51 -27.65 6.45
CA PHE A 19 31.78 -27.22 5.28
C PHE A 19 30.26 -27.19 5.53
N PHE A 20 29.73 -28.20 6.22
CA PHE A 20 28.33 -28.28 6.62
C PHE A 20 27.98 -27.23 7.69
N LEU A 21 28.89 -26.99 8.64
CA LEU A 21 28.73 -25.93 9.64
C LEU A 21 28.76 -24.52 9.03
N LEU A 22 29.60 -24.30 8.00
CA LEU A 22 29.64 -23.03 7.25
C LEU A 22 28.40 -22.82 6.38
N ALA A 23 27.82 -23.87 5.81
CA ALA A 23 26.61 -23.80 4.99
C ALA A 23 25.33 -23.51 5.82
N VAL A 24 25.31 -23.86 7.10
CA VAL A 24 24.18 -23.59 8.01
C VAL A 24 24.13 -22.14 8.48
N LEU A 25 25.23 -21.37 8.35
CA LEU A 25 25.32 -19.99 8.80
C LEU A 25 24.80 -18.94 7.80
N THR A 26 24.38 -19.35 6.59
CA THR A 26 23.72 -18.43 5.64
C THR A 26 22.22 -18.36 5.93
N THR A 27 21.83 -17.65 6.99
CA THR A 27 20.43 -17.23 7.13
C THR A 27 20.12 -16.28 5.96
N PRO A 28 19.08 -16.54 5.14
CA PRO A 28 18.67 -15.57 4.14
C PRO A 28 18.27 -14.30 4.86
N ALA A 29 19.04 -13.24 4.68
CA ALA A 29 18.62 -11.90 5.10
C ALA A 29 17.41 -11.54 4.22
N TRP A 30 16.22 -11.49 4.80
CA TRP A 30 14.99 -11.06 4.12
C TRP A 30 15.09 -9.55 3.92
N GLY A 31 15.84 -9.13 2.91
CA GLY A 31 15.89 -7.76 2.44
C GLY A 31 14.65 -7.45 1.59
N VAL A 32 14.10 -6.26 1.76
CA VAL A 32 13.07 -5.70 0.87
C VAL A 32 13.81 -4.81 -0.13
N ARG A 33 13.41 -4.84 -1.41
CA ARG A 33 14.05 -3.99 -2.42
C ARG A 33 13.70 -2.53 -2.19
N VAL A 34 14.63 -1.64 -2.49
CA VAL A 34 14.42 -0.19 -2.35
C VAL A 34 13.17 0.28 -3.08
N LYS A 35 12.87 -0.24 -4.28
CA LYS A 35 11.66 0.10 -5.04
C LYS A 35 10.33 -0.22 -4.34
N ASP A 36 10.35 -1.17 -3.39
CA ASP A 36 9.15 -1.56 -2.67
C ASP A 36 8.88 -0.64 -1.45
N ILE A 37 9.88 0.15 -1.03
CA ILE A 37 9.80 1.06 0.13
C ILE A 37 10.02 2.53 -0.20
N ALA A 38 10.52 2.84 -1.39
CA ALA A 38 10.82 4.22 -1.81
C ALA A 38 10.49 4.43 -3.27
N ALA A 39 10.14 5.66 -3.61
CA ALA A 39 9.89 6.10 -4.98
C ALA A 39 10.77 7.30 -5.35
N LEU A 40 11.09 7.42 -6.64
CA LEU A 40 11.80 8.58 -7.16
C LEU A 40 10.90 9.82 -7.11
N ARG A 41 11.39 10.92 -6.53
CA ARG A 41 10.64 12.19 -6.47
C ARG A 41 10.30 12.69 -7.87
N GLY A 42 9.01 12.93 -8.08
CA GLY A 42 8.44 13.37 -9.36
C GLY A 42 7.89 12.23 -10.21
N ALA A 43 8.27 10.99 -9.96
CA ALA A 43 7.64 9.81 -10.55
C ALA A 43 6.36 9.48 -9.76
N ARG A 44 5.28 10.19 -10.04
CA ARG A 44 3.97 9.99 -9.39
C ARG A 44 2.87 10.00 -10.43
N ASP A 45 1.81 9.34 -10.13
CA ASP A 45 0.57 9.44 -10.89
C ASP A 45 0.02 10.87 -10.82
N ASN A 46 -0.57 11.32 -11.92
CA ASN A 46 -1.19 12.63 -12.02
C ASN A 46 -2.65 12.46 -12.42
N GLU A 47 -3.53 12.94 -11.57
CA GLU A 47 -4.96 12.87 -11.82
C GLU A 47 -5.34 13.90 -12.87
N LEU A 48 -6.01 13.44 -13.93
CA LEU A 48 -6.60 14.26 -14.97
C LEU A 48 -8.09 14.34 -14.76
N ILE A 49 -8.64 15.51 -14.99
CA ILE A 49 -10.08 15.79 -14.92
C ILE A 49 -10.58 16.38 -16.24
N GLY A 50 -11.82 16.09 -16.56
CA GLY A 50 -12.46 16.63 -17.75
C GLY A 50 -13.96 16.75 -17.60
N PHE A 51 -14.55 17.50 -18.49
CA PHE A 51 -15.97 17.54 -18.71
C PHE A 51 -16.27 16.92 -20.07
N GLY A 52 -17.22 16.01 -20.12
CA GLY A 52 -17.59 15.29 -21.33
C GLY A 52 -19.10 15.21 -21.49
N ILE A 53 -19.48 14.73 -22.67
CA ILE A 53 -20.86 14.45 -23.04
C ILE A 53 -20.91 13.00 -23.53
N VAL A 54 -21.88 12.29 -23.02
CA VAL A 54 -22.22 10.93 -23.45
C VAL A 54 -23.48 10.99 -24.30
N VAL A 55 -23.47 10.34 -25.45
CA VAL A 55 -24.60 10.27 -26.39
C VAL A 55 -25.01 8.82 -26.62
N GLY A 56 -26.21 8.63 -27.20
CA GLY A 56 -26.71 7.30 -27.53
C GLY A 56 -27.29 6.54 -26.34
N LEU A 57 -27.70 7.26 -25.28
CA LEU A 57 -28.40 6.67 -24.14
C LEU A 57 -29.87 6.40 -24.49
N ASP A 58 -30.34 5.20 -24.18
CA ASP A 58 -31.71 4.78 -24.42
C ASP A 58 -32.66 5.23 -23.32
N GLY A 59 -33.06 6.52 -23.36
CA GLY A 59 -33.98 7.14 -22.39
C GLY A 59 -33.42 7.30 -20.97
N THR A 60 -32.15 6.92 -20.72
CA THR A 60 -31.50 6.97 -19.38
C THR A 60 -30.64 8.23 -19.13
N GLY A 61 -30.51 9.09 -20.13
CA GLY A 61 -29.76 10.32 -20.08
C GLY A 61 -30.43 11.41 -19.25
N ASP A 62 -29.82 12.61 -19.27
CA ASP A 62 -30.30 13.78 -18.53
C ASP A 62 -31.66 14.25 -19.04
N SER A 63 -32.45 14.84 -18.13
CA SER A 63 -33.74 15.42 -18.47
C SER A 63 -33.59 16.65 -19.38
N GLN A 64 -34.69 17.03 -19.99
CA GLN A 64 -34.73 18.22 -20.87
C GLN A 64 -34.47 19.52 -20.14
N GLU A 65 -34.59 19.56 -18.85
CA GLU A 65 -34.39 20.74 -18.01
C GLU A 65 -32.89 20.96 -17.63
N SER A 66 -32.03 19.96 -17.89
CA SER A 66 -30.59 20.04 -17.56
C SER A 66 -29.84 21.02 -18.46
N LEU A 67 -29.59 22.22 -17.95
CA LEU A 67 -28.77 23.25 -18.62
C LEU A 67 -27.30 22.81 -18.79
N LEU A 68 -26.80 21.95 -17.91
CA LEU A 68 -25.43 21.43 -17.93
C LEU A 68 -25.17 20.56 -19.16
N THR A 69 -26.19 19.95 -19.71
CA THR A 69 -26.09 19.06 -20.88
C THR A 69 -26.35 19.81 -22.19
N ARG A 70 -27.37 20.67 -22.23
CA ARG A 70 -27.81 21.32 -23.47
C ARG A 70 -26.82 22.35 -24.01
N LYS A 71 -26.35 23.31 -23.20
CA LYS A 71 -25.42 24.35 -23.65
C LYS A 71 -24.13 23.82 -24.25
N PRO A 72 -23.42 22.87 -23.64
CA PRO A 72 -22.19 22.30 -24.21
C PRO A 72 -22.42 21.59 -25.54
N ILE A 73 -23.58 20.90 -25.72
CA ILE A 73 -23.89 20.22 -26.95
C ILE A 73 -24.15 21.21 -28.09
N VAL A 74 -24.95 22.24 -27.84
CA VAL A 74 -25.18 23.30 -28.86
C VAL A 74 -23.84 23.89 -29.30
N ASN A 75 -22.97 24.24 -28.35
CA ASN A 75 -21.64 24.76 -28.66
C ASN A 75 -20.76 23.76 -29.42
N ALA A 76 -20.85 22.46 -29.11
CA ALA A 76 -20.11 21.43 -29.84
C ALA A 76 -20.60 21.26 -31.27
N LEU A 77 -21.90 21.28 -31.48
CA LEU A 77 -22.53 21.18 -32.82
C LEU A 77 -22.25 22.43 -33.67
N GLU A 78 -22.31 23.61 -33.07
CA GLU A 78 -21.93 24.88 -33.74
C GLU A 78 -20.48 24.86 -34.25
N ARG A 79 -19.55 24.28 -33.49
CA ARG A 79 -18.14 24.15 -33.92
C ARG A 79 -17.95 23.28 -35.16
N ILE A 80 -18.85 22.32 -35.42
CA ILE A 80 -18.84 21.49 -36.60
C ILE A 80 -19.81 22.00 -37.71
N GLY A 81 -20.35 23.24 -37.54
CA GLY A 81 -21.17 23.91 -38.52
C GLY A 81 -22.68 23.60 -38.47
N ILE A 82 -23.11 22.93 -37.38
CA ILE A 82 -24.53 22.64 -37.16
C ILE A 82 -25.12 23.63 -36.15
N SER A 83 -25.98 24.50 -36.59
CA SER A 83 -26.67 25.47 -35.73
C SER A 83 -28.02 24.92 -35.26
N LEU A 84 -28.14 24.60 -33.98
CA LEU A 84 -29.37 24.17 -33.33
C LEU A 84 -29.68 25.06 -32.13
N LYS A 85 -30.97 25.22 -31.83
CA LYS A 85 -31.38 25.86 -30.59
C LYS A 85 -31.44 24.82 -29.46
N SER A 86 -31.20 25.24 -28.23
CA SER A 86 -31.23 24.35 -27.05
C SER A 86 -32.56 23.60 -26.89
N GLN A 87 -33.66 24.18 -27.38
CA GLN A 87 -35.00 23.59 -27.34
C GLN A 87 -35.22 22.49 -28.41
N ASP A 88 -34.36 22.42 -29.41
CA ASP A 88 -34.48 21.43 -30.50
C ASP A 88 -33.85 20.06 -30.08
N ILE A 89 -33.14 20.01 -28.99
CA ILE A 89 -32.58 18.80 -28.41
C ILE A 89 -33.64 18.13 -27.55
N LEU A 90 -34.33 17.14 -28.11
CA LEU A 90 -35.39 16.40 -27.43
C LEU A 90 -34.89 15.02 -26.98
N GLY A 91 -35.44 14.55 -25.86
CA GLY A 91 -35.19 13.19 -25.33
C GLY A 91 -34.09 13.07 -24.30
N ARG A 92 -34.03 11.91 -23.60
CA ARG A 92 -33.06 11.54 -22.56
C ARG A 92 -31.93 10.67 -23.14
N SER A 93 -31.46 11.01 -24.34
CA SER A 93 -30.41 10.23 -25.02
C SER A 93 -29.00 10.74 -24.78
N ILE A 94 -28.84 11.78 -23.93
CA ILE A 94 -27.60 12.51 -23.74
C ILE A 94 -27.40 12.77 -22.25
N ALA A 95 -26.15 12.69 -21.79
CA ALA A 95 -25.79 13.03 -20.39
C ALA A 95 -24.50 13.83 -20.32
N ALA A 96 -24.46 14.79 -19.40
CA ALA A 96 -23.25 15.49 -19.01
C ALA A 96 -22.47 14.65 -17.98
N VAL A 97 -21.17 14.49 -18.19
CA VAL A 97 -20.33 13.66 -17.33
C VAL A 97 -19.06 14.37 -16.88
N TRP A 98 -18.68 14.09 -15.65
CA TRP A 98 -17.37 14.38 -15.14
C TRP A 98 -16.44 13.21 -15.47
N LEU A 99 -15.27 13.53 -16.00
CA LEU A 99 -14.29 12.53 -16.42
C LEU A 99 -13.08 12.59 -15.50
N THR A 100 -12.58 11.42 -15.12
CA THR A 100 -11.31 11.27 -14.43
C THR A 100 -10.46 10.21 -15.11
N ALA A 101 -9.16 10.44 -15.16
CA ALA A 101 -8.18 9.47 -15.65
C ALA A 101 -6.87 9.67 -14.91
N THR A 102 -6.14 8.60 -14.67
CA THR A 102 -4.83 8.64 -14.02
C THR A 102 -3.75 8.59 -15.10
N LEU A 103 -2.93 9.63 -15.17
CA LEU A 103 -1.76 9.70 -16.06
C LEU A 103 -0.54 9.17 -15.28
N PRO A 104 -0.02 7.97 -15.64
CA PRO A 104 1.16 7.42 -14.99
C PRO A 104 2.41 8.29 -15.22
N PRO A 105 3.40 8.23 -14.33
CA PRO A 105 4.68 8.83 -14.59
C PRO A 105 5.29 8.22 -15.85
N PHE A 106 6.01 9.04 -16.63
CA PHE A 106 6.67 8.64 -17.88
C PHE A 106 5.73 8.19 -19.02
N ALA A 107 4.43 8.44 -18.90
CA ALA A 107 3.50 8.17 -20.00
C ALA A 107 3.91 8.94 -21.26
N LYS A 108 3.90 8.24 -22.40
CA LYS A 108 4.28 8.78 -23.70
C LYS A 108 3.07 9.19 -24.52
N SER A 109 3.25 10.20 -25.38
CA SER A 109 2.23 10.57 -26.37
C SER A 109 1.82 9.36 -27.19
N GLY A 110 0.50 9.21 -27.42
CA GLY A 110 -0.10 8.04 -28.05
C GLY A 110 -0.46 6.87 -27.11
N GLN A 111 0.02 6.89 -25.86
CA GLN A 111 -0.38 5.86 -24.88
C GLN A 111 -1.85 6.00 -24.50
N ARG A 112 -2.52 4.87 -24.25
CA ARG A 112 -3.93 4.82 -23.87
C ARG A 112 -4.09 4.72 -22.36
N LEU A 113 -5.10 5.44 -21.85
CA LEU A 113 -5.48 5.45 -20.43
C LEU A 113 -6.96 5.08 -20.32
N ASP A 114 -7.32 4.50 -19.20
CA ASP A 114 -8.71 4.28 -18.83
C ASP A 114 -9.35 5.57 -18.31
N ILE A 115 -10.63 5.77 -18.62
CA ILE A 115 -11.42 6.89 -18.15
C ILE A 115 -12.55 6.37 -17.27
N THR A 116 -12.77 7.05 -16.16
CA THR A 116 -13.98 6.91 -15.37
C THR A 116 -14.88 8.11 -15.67
N ALA A 117 -16.12 7.85 -16.06
CA ALA A 117 -17.15 8.85 -16.34
C ALA A 117 -18.25 8.77 -15.28
N ALA A 118 -18.56 9.88 -14.62
CA ALA A 118 -19.62 9.99 -13.64
C ALA A 118 -20.64 11.06 -14.09
N THR A 119 -21.94 10.79 -13.92
CA THR A 119 -22.99 11.76 -14.29
C THR A 119 -22.91 13.00 -13.40
N ILE A 120 -23.12 14.18 -13.98
CA ILE A 120 -23.24 15.46 -13.25
C ILE A 120 -24.71 15.86 -13.14
N GLY A 121 -25.50 15.48 -14.15
CA GLY A 121 -26.92 15.78 -14.24
C GLY A 121 -27.78 14.73 -13.51
N ASP A 122 -28.99 14.56 -14.01
CA ASP A 122 -30.00 13.63 -13.49
C ASP A 122 -30.12 12.34 -14.32
N ALA A 123 -29.10 12.03 -15.14
CA ALA A 123 -29.05 10.80 -15.89
C ALA A 123 -29.05 9.57 -14.96
N VAL A 124 -29.90 8.61 -15.28
CA VAL A 124 -30.11 7.38 -14.49
C VAL A 124 -29.02 6.35 -14.75
N SER A 125 -28.55 6.27 -16.01
CA SER A 125 -27.51 5.32 -16.40
C SER A 125 -26.72 5.84 -17.60
N LEU A 126 -25.42 5.53 -17.65
CA LEU A 126 -24.51 5.80 -18.77
C LEU A 126 -24.34 4.59 -19.69
N ARG A 127 -24.99 3.47 -19.39
CA ARG A 127 -24.79 2.20 -20.10
C ARG A 127 -25.17 2.31 -21.57
N GLY A 128 -24.33 1.76 -22.45
CA GLY A 128 -24.55 1.75 -23.89
C GLY A 128 -24.27 3.08 -24.59
N GLY A 129 -23.98 4.13 -23.82
CA GLY A 129 -23.62 5.43 -24.37
C GLY A 129 -22.19 5.46 -24.92
N ILE A 130 -21.93 6.49 -25.72
CA ILE A 130 -20.62 6.78 -26.30
C ILE A 130 -20.16 8.15 -25.77
N LEU A 131 -18.98 8.20 -25.15
CA LEU A 131 -18.33 9.44 -24.78
C LEU A 131 -17.82 10.13 -26.04
N ILE A 132 -18.28 11.36 -26.29
CA ILE A 132 -17.74 12.23 -27.34
C ILE A 132 -16.37 12.74 -26.91
N MET A 133 -15.50 13.03 -27.88
CA MET A 133 -14.16 13.54 -27.63
C MET A 133 -14.15 14.71 -26.63
N ALA A 134 -13.46 14.51 -25.53
CA ALA A 134 -13.41 15.45 -24.42
C ALA A 134 -11.96 15.63 -23.93
N PRO A 135 -11.51 16.87 -23.65
CA PRO A 135 -10.18 17.12 -23.13
C PRO A 135 -10.07 16.77 -21.64
N LEU A 136 -9.02 16.04 -21.29
CA LEU A 136 -8.63 15.74 -19.91
C LEU A 136 -7.46 16.64 -19.52
N ARG A 137 -7.62 17.38 -18.42
CA ARG A 137 -6.72 18.43 -17.98
C ARG A 137 -6.09 18.08 -16.64
N GLY A 138 -4.82 18.48 -16.49
CA GLY A 138 -4.13 18.46 -15.21
C GLY A 138 -4.51 19.64 -14.30
N PRO A 139 -3.97 19.70 -13.07
CA PRO A 139 -4.18 20.81 -12.12
C PRO A 139 -3.70 22.16 -12.65
N ASP A 140 -2.75 22.17 -13.59
CA ASP A 140 -2.24 23.34 -14.31
C ASP A 140 -3.17 23.83 -15.43
N ARG A 141 -4.33 23.17 -15.61
CA ARG A 141 -5.34 23.42 -16.64
C ARG A 141 -4.90 23.11 -18.08
N LEU A 142 -3.72 22.55 -18.28
CA LEU A 142 -3.26 22.09 -19.60
C LEU A 142 -3.92 20.77 -19.95
N VAL A 143 -4.16 20.58 -21.27
CA VAL A 143 -4.69 19.31 -21.78
C VAL A 143 -3.55 18.31 -21.91
N TYR A 144 -3.70 17.15 -21.26
CA TYR A 144 -2.74 16.05 -21.28
C TYR A 144 -3.23 14.85 -22.08
N ALA A 145 -4.54 14.64 -22.15
CA ALA A 145 -5.12 13.56 -22.92
C ALA A 145 -6.46 13.96 -23.55
N LEU A 146 -6.86 13.27 -24.60
CA LEU A 146 -8.18 13.36 -25.23
C LEU A 146 -8.90 12.06 -25.02
N GLY A 147 -10.08 12.14 -24.42
CA GLY A 147 -10.92 10.98 -24.08
C GLY A 147 -12.10 10.81 -25.03
N GLN A 148 -12.32 9.59 -25.55
CA GLN A 148 -13.50 9.21 -26.33
C GLN A 148 -13.71 7.69 -26.30
N GLY A 149 -14.92 7.24 -26.55
CA GLY A 149 -15.19 5.82 -26.74
C GLY A 149 -16.47 5.32 -26.10
N PRO A 150 -16.83 4.06 -26.33
CA PRO A 150 -18.01 3.44 -25.74
C PRO A 150 -17.84 3.27 -24.23
N ILE A 151 -18.92 3.56 -23.50
CA ILE A 151 -18.94 3.34 -22.07
C ILE A 151 -19.27 1.88 -21.80
N ALA A 152 -18.32 1.18 -21.23
CA ALA A 152 -18.54 -0.15 -20.68
C ALA A 152 -19.26 -0.01 -19.33
N GLY A 153 -20.26 -0.84 -19.10
CA GLY A 153 -20.89 -0.98 -17.77
C GLY A 153 -19.87 -1.50 -16.75
N ILE A 154 -20.20 -1.37 -15.47
CA ILE A 154 -19.38 -1.82 -14.36
C ILE A 154 -18.96 -3.28 -14.54
N PRO A 155 -17.71 -3.66 -14.16
CA PRO A 155 -17.23 -5.04 -14.27
C PRO A 155 -18.20 -6.03 -13.62
N LYS A 156 -18.40 -7.17 -14.26
CA LYS A 156 -19.21 -8.30 -13.74
C LYS A 156 -18.83 -8.59 -12.27
N GLY A 157 -19.75 -8.31 -11.37
CA GLY A 157 -19.59 -8.62 -9.93
C GLY A 157 -20.29 -7.65 -8.99
N VAL A 158 -20.70 -6.49 -9.47
CA VAL A 158 -21.30 -5.46 -8.63
C VAL A 158 -22.60 -4.97 -9.27
N SER A 159 -23.64 -5.72 -9.12
CA SER A 159 -25.02 -5.24 -9.09
C SER A 159 -26.00 -5.90 -10.06
N ARG A 160 -27.07 -6.39 -9.45
CA ARG A 160 -28.32 -6.80 -10.10
C ARG A 160 -28.96 -5.68 -10.94
N ALA A 161 -28.50 -4.43 -10.75
CA ALA A 161 -28.96 -3.25 -11.49
C ALA A 161 -28.51 -3.21 -12.96
N ASP A 162 -27.41 -3.88 -13.32
CA ASP A 162 -26.88 -3.86 -14.71
C ASP A 162 -27.74 -4.64 -15.71
N ALA A 163 -28.72 -5.39 -15.23
CA ALA A 163 -29.61 -6.22 -16.05
C ALA A 163 -31.05 -5.68 -16.15
N LEU A 164 -31.36 -4.55 -15.49
CA LEU A 164 -32.73 -4.05 -15.40
C LEU A 164 -33.08 -3.01 -16.49
N PRO A 165 -34.30 -2.98 -16.99
CA PRO A 165 -34.81 -1.92 -17.84
C PRO A 165 -34.78 -0.55 -17.14
N ALA A 166 -34.74 0.54 -17.93
CA ALA A 166 -34.64 1.91 -17.40
C ALA A 166 -35.76 2.29 -16.40
N GLU A 167 -36.95 1.74 -16.57
CA GLU A 167 -38.11 1.96 -15.67
C GLU A 167 -37.89 1.30 -14.30
N GLU A 168 -37.29 0.11 -14.24
CA GLU A 168 -36.95 -0.55 -12.96
C GLU A 168 -35.76 0.11 -12.28
N LEU A 169 -34.78 0.60 -13.03
CA LEU A 169 -33.65 1.39 -12.49
C LEU A 169 -34.13 2.67 -11.79
N ALA A 170 -35.16 3.33 -12.35
CA ALA A 170 -35.74 4.53 -11.74
C ALA A 170 -36.37 4.29 -10.37
N ASN A 171 -36.80 3.06 -10.09
CA ASN A 171 -37.47 2.67 -8.84
C ASN A 171 -36.52 2.07 -7.79
N LEU A 172 -35.21 1.94 -8.09
CA LEU A 172 -34.23 1.43 -7.14
C LEU A 172 -33.93 2.45 -6.03
N PRO A 173 -33.58 1.99 -4.80
CA PRO A 173 -33.10 2.86 -3.74
C PRO A 173 -31.89 3.70 -4.19
N ILE A 174 -31.76 4.91 -3.66
CA ILE A 174 -30.73 5.89 -4.04
C ILE A 174 -29.31 5.29 -4.07
N GLY A 175 -28.97 4.41 -3.14
CA GLY A 175 -27.68 3.73 -3.09
C GLY A 175 -27.40 2.78 -4.29
N SER A 176 -28.44 2.18 -4.85
CA SER A 176 -28.34 1.30 -6.01
C SER A 176 -28.26 2.09 -7.33
N ARG A 177 -28.80 3.31 -7.35
CA ARG A 177 -28.72 4.23 -8.52
C ARG A 177 -27.31 4.80 -8.71
N MET A 178 -26.56 5.01 -7.63
CA MET A 178 -25.18 5.51 -7.70
C MET A 178 -24.26 4.63 -8.54
N VAL A 179 -24.52 3.32 -8.60
CA VAL A 179 -23.71 2.35 -9.35
C VAL A 179 -23.94 2.48 -10.86
N ALA A 180 -25.16 2.81 -11.30
CA ALA A 180 -25.50 2.99 -12.71
C ALA A 180 -25.05 4.35 -13.29
N SER A 181 -24.78 5.33 -12.42
CA SER A 181 -24.37 6.68 -12.80
C SER A 181 -22.86 6.82 -13.07
N VAL A 182 -22.09 5.75 -12.89
CA VAL A 182 -20.66 5.69 -13.19
C VAL A 182 -20.40 4.63 -14.25
N GLY A 183 -19.56 4.96 -15.22
CA GLY A 183 -19.13 4.04 -16.27
C GLY A 183 -17.63 4.17 -16.56
N HIS A 184 -17.06 3.19 -17.24
CA HIS A 184 -15.66 3.17 -17.60
C HIS A 184 -15.48 3.11 -19.11
N VAL A 185 -14.49 3.83 -19.64
CA VAL A 185 -14.08 3.77 -21.04
C VAL A 185 -12.66 3.22 -21.07
N HIS A 186 -12.54 1.91 -21.33
CA HIS A 186 -11.23 1.22 -21.34
C HIS A 186 -10.37 1.70 -22.51
N GLY A 187 -9.15 2.15 -22.19
CA GLY A 187 -8.22 2.69 -23.17
C GLY A 187 -8.80 3.88 -23.95
N GLY A 188 -9.80 4.57 -23.38
CA GLY A 188 -10.54 5.62 -24.06
C GLY A 188 -9.83 6.96 -24.15
N ALA A 189 -8.84 7.23 -23.30
CA ALA A 189 -8.04 8.44 -23.40
C ALA A 189 -6.72 8.16 -24.12
N ILE A 190 -6.32 9.08 -25.00
CA ILE A 190 -5.02 9.08 -25.66
C ILE A 190 -4.22 10.23 -25.11
N VAL A 191 -3.00 9.93 -24.65
CA VAL A 191 -2.05 10.94 -24.13
C VAL A 191 -1.56 11.81 -25.30
N GLU A 192 -1.77 13.12 -25.18
CA GLU A 192 -1.30 14.11 -26.14
C GLU A 192 -0.06 14.84 -25.68
N ARG A 193 0.09 14.99 -24.37
CA ARG A 193 1.23 15.69 -23.75
C ARG A 193 1.86 14.83 -22.67
N GLU A 194 3.18 14.70 -22.73
CA GLU A 194 3.99 14.01 -21.74
C GLU A 194 4.32 14.93 -20.56
N ILE A 195 4.48 14.33 -19.37
CA ILE A 195 5.11 14.99 -18.23
C ILE A 195 6.59 14.64 -18.26
N SER A 196 7.42 15.57 -18.71
CA SER A 196 8.86 15.36 -18.84
C SER A 196 9.55 15.49 -17.50
N LEU A 197 10.08 14.41 -16.96
CA LEU A 197 10.92 14.42 -15.75
C LEU A 197 12.39 14.71 -16.05
N ASN A 198 12.83 14.67 -17.33
CA ASN A 198 14.19 14.94 -17.80
C ASN A 198 15.29 14.37 -16.88
N LEU A 199 15.19 13.08 -16.55
CA LEU A 199 16.06 12.42 -15.58
C LEU A 199 17.53 12.53 -15.98
N ASN A 200 17.84 12.38 -17.26
CA ASN A 200 19.23 12.36 -17.75
C ASN A 200 19.96 13.71 -17.64
N SER A 201 19.22 14.81 -17.46
CA SER A 201 19.81 16.14 -17.25
C SER A 201 19.97 16.49 -15.76
N ARG A 202 19.50 15.64 -14.86
CA ARG A 202 19.58 15.89 -13.42
C ARG A 202 20.92 15.46 -12.84
N THR A 203 21.53 16.33 -12.07
CA THR A 203 22.73 16.05 -11.29
C THR A 203 22.42 15.52 -9.90
N ARG A 204 21.15 15.60 -9.47
CA ARG A 204 20.65 15.10 -8.17
C ARG A 204 19.31 14.41 -8.33
N LEU A 205 19.19 13.30 -7.67
CA LEU A 205 17.96 12.52 -7.53
C LEU A 205 17.51 12.54 -6.09
N TYR A 206 16.22 12.39 -5.88
CA TYR A 206 15.63 12.32 -4.54
C TYR A 206 14.76 11.06 -4.46
N MET A 207 15.11 10.18 -3.53
CA MET A 207 14.31 9.00 -3.21
C MET A 207 13.44 9.32 -2.00
N ASN A 208 12.12 9.23 -2.17
CA ASN A 208 11.18 9.46 -1.09
C ASN A 208 10.71 8.12 -0.54
N LEU A 209 10.88 7.89 0.77
CA LEU A 209 10.37 6.72 1.46
C LEU A 209 8.84 6.78 1.54
N HIS A 210 8.16 5.66 1.33
CA HIS A 210 6.71 5.54 1.48
C HIS A 210 6.27 5.73 2.94
N SER A 211 7.09 5.23 3.87
CA SER A 211 6.93 5.45 5.32
C SER A 211 8.17 6.17 5.84
N PRO A 212 8.06 7.45 6.26
CA PRO A 212 9.18 8.22 6.77
C PRO A 212 9.75 7.60 8.05
N ASP A 213 11.05 7.28 8.05
CA ASP A 213 11.81 6.82 9.20
C ASP A 213 13.29 7.18 9.09
N PHE A 214 13.84 7.81 10.15
CA PHE A 214 15.22 8.30 10.15
C PHE A 214 16.24 7.17 10.01
N THR A 215 16.01 6.04 10.65
CA THR A 215 16.92 4.88 10.62
C THR A 215 16.94 4.26 9.23
N THR A 216 15.78 4.09 8.62
CA THR A 216 15.63 3.56 7.25
C THR A 216 16.26 4.51 6.24
N ALA A 217 16.02 5.83 6.34
CA ALA A 217 16.63 6.83 5.46
C ALA A 217 18.16 6.80 5.56
N PHE A 218 18.71 6.72 6.79
CA PHE A 218 20.14 6.63 7.02
C PHE A 218 20.74 5.32 6.48
N ARG A 219 20.07 4.18 6.73
CA ARG A 219 20.49 2.87 6.19
C ARG A 219 20.49 2.88 4.67
N LEU A 220 19.47 3.47 4.04
CA LEU A 220 19.38 3.59 2.58
C LEU A 220 20.55 4.42 2.02
N ALA A 221 20.81 5.60 2.59
CA ALA A 221 21.94 6.43 2.17
C ALA A 221 23.29 5.69 2.30
N LYS A 222 23.48 4.98 3.43
CA LYS A 222 24.69 4.17 3.66
C LYS A 222 24.82 3.02 2.67
N LEU A 223 23.72 2.34 2.36
CA LEU A 223 23.66 1.24 1.39
C LEU A 223 24.04 1.70 -0.02
N ILE A 224 23.47 2.83 -0.47
CA ILE A 224 23.78 3.43 -1.78
C ILE A 224 25.26 3.79 -1.83
N ASN A 225 25.80 4.48 -0.82
CA ASN A 225 27.20 4.88 -0.75
C ASN A 225 28.16 3.67 -0.76
N HIS A 226 27.78 2.60 -0.07
CA HIS A 226 28.60 1.37 -0.01
C HIS A 226 28.69 0.71 -1.40
N ASN A 227 27.56 0.60 -2.10
CA ASN A 227 27.48 -0.09 -3.38
C ASN A 227 28.06 0.75 -4.54
N LEU A 228 27.96 2.09 -4.48
CA LEU A 228 28.57 2.97 -5.46
C LEU A 228 30.08 3.23 -5.19
N GLY A 229 30.57 2.87 -4.02
CA GLY A 229 31.97 3.09 -3.61
C GLY A 229 32.34 4.55 -3.38
N ILE A 230 31.38 5.47 -3.39
CA ILE A 230 31.54 6.92 -3.23
C ILE A 230 30.46 7.51 -2.32
N ARG A 231 30.73 8.67 -1.72
CA ARG A 231 29.74 9.40 -0.91
C ARG A 231 28.80 10.23 -1.79
N SER A 232 27.90 9.58 -2.50
CA SER A 232 26.93 10.23 -3.38
C SER A 232 25.53 10.36 -2.76
N ALA A 233 25.20 9.59 -1.71
CA ALA A 233 23.89 9.62 -1.09
C ALA A 233 23.92 10.18 0.33
N ARG A 234 22.90 10.97 0.67
CA ARG A 234 22.71 11.58 2.00
C ARG A 234 21.21 11.62 2.36
N ALA A 235 20.85 11.16 3.56
CA ALA A 235 19.54 11.39 4.11
C ALA A 235 19.37 12.89 4.42
N GLN A 236 18.36 13.54 3.82
CA GLN A 236 17.98 14.92 4.11
C GLN A 236 17.08 15.02 5.34
N ASP A 237 16.13 14.11 5.41
CA ASP A 237 15.15 13.99 6.49
C ASP A 237 14.70 12.53 6.62
N ALA A 238 13.68 12.25 7.45
CA ALA A 238 13.15 10.91 7.67
C ALA A 238 12.55 10.27 6.42
N GLY A 239 12.09 11.06 5.45
CA GLY A 239 11.39 10.58 4.26
C GLY A 239 12.17 10.74 2.97
N THR A 240 13.30 11.46 2.98
CA THR A 240 13.99 11.85 1.73
C THR A 240 15.48 11.52 1.78
N VAL A 241 15.94 10.79 0.79
CA VAL A 241 17.36 10.55 0.54
C VAL A 241 17.76 11.23 -0.76
N GLU A 242 18.69 12.19 -0.68
CA GLU A 242 19.32 12.84 -1.83
C GLU A 242 20.45 11.97 -2.36
N VAL A 243 20.48 11.77 -3.67
CA VAL A 243 21.54 11.03 -4.38
C VAL A 243 22.14 11.95 -5.45
N SER A 244 23.39 12.32 -5.31
CA SER A 244 24.15 13.00 -6.37
C SER A 244 24.48 12.00 -7.46
N VAL A 245 24.21 12.34 -8.72
CA VAL A 245 24.51 11.49 -9.87
C VAL A 245 26.03 11.48 -10.08
N PRO A 246 26.69 10.32 -9.98
CA PRO A 246 28.11 10.21 -10.28
C PRO A 246 28.41 10.51 -11.75
N ASP A 247 29.60 10.98 -12.04
CA ASP A 247 30.01 11.32 -13.42
C ASP A 247 29.89 10.14 -14.39
N SER A 248 30.10 8.91 -13.90
CA SER A 248 29.92 7.67 -14.66
C SER A 248 28.48 7.41 -15.12
N TYR A 249 27.50 8.03 -14.48
CA TYR A 249 26.06 7.87 -14.77
C TYR A 249 25.45 9.15 -15.38
N LEU A 250 26.24 10.19 -15.65
CA LEU A 250 25.75 11.38 -16.34
C LEU A 250 25.26 11.01 -17.74
N GLY A 251 24.02 11.42 -18.07
CA GLY A 251 23.35 11.02 -19.31
C GLY A 251 22.73 9.62 -19.30
N ASN A 252 23.03 8.77 -18.32
CA ASN A 252 22.48 7.42 -18.14
C ASN A 252 21.85 7.23 -16.77
N THR A 253 21.10 8.21 -16.31
CA THR A 253 20.51 8.25 -14.96
C THR A 253 19.50 7.12 -14.72
N VAL A 254 18.88 6.59 -15.78
CA VAL A 254 17.94 5.46 -15.67
C VAL A 254 18.64 4.21 -15.16
N GLU A 255 19.88 3.94 -15.59
CA GLU A 255 20.68 2.83 -15.09
C GLU A 255 20.99 2.98 -13.60
N LEU A 256 21.37 4.20 -13.16
CA LEU A 256 21.59 4.49 -11.74
C LEU A 256 20.33 4.26 -10.91
N VAL A 257 19.16 4.73 -11.38
CA VAL A 257 17.88 4.52 -10.70
C VAL A 257 17.57 3.02 -10.60
N SER A 258 17.68 2.28 -11.70
CA SER A 258 17.46 0.82 -11.72
C SER A 258 18.42 0.09 -10.78
N PHE A 259 19.67 0.51 -10.72
CA PHE A 259 20.65 -0.06 -9.78
C PHE A 259 20.22 0.18 -8.33
N ILE A 260 19.83 1.41 -7.95
CA ILE A 260 19.40 1.76 -6.60
C ILE A 260 18.11 1.01 -6.22
N GLU A 261 17.14 0.95 -7.11
CA GLU A 261 15.85 0.28 -6.89
C GLU A 261 15.96 -1.21 -6.60
N ASN A 262 16.99 -1.87 -7.12
CA ASN A 262 17.24 -3.30 -6.92
C ASN A 262 18.09 -3.62 -5.66
N LEU A 263 18.61 -2.62 -4.95
CA LEU A 263 19.32 -2.84 -3.70
C LEU A 263 18.37 -3.40 -2.64
N GLU A 264 18.86 -4.34 -1.85
CA GLU A 264 18.10 -4.92 -0.73
C GLU A 264 18.45 -4.23 0.58
N ILE A 265 17.43 -3.84 1.32
CA ILE A 265 17.53 -3.15 2.60
C ILE A 265 16.57 -3.78 3.62
N THR A 266 16.96 -3.77 4.89
CA THR A 266 16.06 -4.08 6.00
C THR A 266 15.53 -2.77 6.58
N PRO A 267 14.27 -2.38 6.26
CA PRO A 267 13.67 -1.17 6.78
C PRO A 267 13.43 -1.31 8.28
N ASP A 268 13.48 -0.19 8.98
CA ASP A 268 13.05 -0.10 10.36
C ASP A 268 11.55 0.19 10.40
N HIS A 269 10.83 -0.52 11.25
CA HIS A 269 9.40 -0.34 11.43
C HIS A 269 9.10 -0.22 12.91
N THR A 270 8.26 0.73 13.27
CA THR A 270 7.70 0.79 14.62
C THR A 270 6.97 -0.51 14.91
N ALA A 271 7.24 -1.08 16.07
CA ALA A 271 6.56 -2.27 16.51
C ALA A 271 5.05 -2.01 16.58
N LYS A 272 4.23 -2.88 15.94
CA LYS A 272 2.79 -2.71 15.84
C LYS A 272 2.07 -3.99 16.18
N VAL A 273 0.98 -3.86 16.94
CA VAL A 273 0.04 -4.94 17.27
C VAL A 273 -1.34 -4.52 16.79
N VAL A 274 -1.96 -5.34 15.98
CA VAL A 274 -3.33 -5.13 15.49
C VAL A 274 -4.23 -6.17 16.13
N LEU A 275 -5.28 -5.71 16.78
CA LEU A 275 -6.30 -6.55 17.44
C LEU A 275 -7.63 -6.38 16.70
N ASP A 276 -8.24 -7.48 16.28
CA ASP A 276 -9.60 -7.51 15.78
C ASP A 276 -10.50 -8.12 16.88
N GLU A 277 -11.30 -7.27 17.52
CA GLU A 277 -12.18 -7.70 18.63
C GLU A 277 -13.31 -8.61 18.15
N ARG A 278 -13.76 -8.47 16.92
CA ARG A 278 -14.85 -9.24 16.37
C ARG A 278 -14.43 -10.67 16.04
N SER A 279 -13.27 -10.84 15.43
CA SER A 279 -12.73 -12.15 15.05
C SER A 279 -11.84 -12.77 16.13
N GLY A 280 -11.40 -11.99 17.14
CA GLY A 280 -10.43 -12.41 18.13
C GLY A 280 -9.03 -12.59 17.58
N THR A 281 -8.73 -12.02 16.40
CA THR A 281 -7.44 -12.17 15.74
C THR A 281 -6.44 -11.15 16.28
N VAL A 282 -5.22 -11.62 16.61
CA VAL A 282 -4.09 -10.79 17.03
C VAL A 282 -2.98 -10.91 15.97
N VAL A 283 -2.63 -9.80 15.34
CA VAL A 283 -1.50 -9.72 14.40
C VAL A 283 -0.41 -8.87 15.01
N MET A 284 0.82 -9.39 15.09
CA MET A 284 1.94 -8.72 15.71
C MET A 284 3.19 -8.73 14.82
N GLY A 285 3.96 -7.65 14.87
CA GLY A 285 5.28 -7.60 14.27
C GLY A 285 6.33 -8.34 15.11
N GLY A 286 7.42 -8.81 14.50
CA GLY A 286 8.48 -9.59 15.17
C GLY A 286 9.36 -8.79 16.14
N SER A 287 9.18 -7.47 16.27
CA SER A 287 9.98 -6.58 17.12
C SER A 287 9.23 -6.04 18.34
N VAL A 288 8.03 -6.58 18.64
CA VAL A 288 7.20 -6.14 19.76
C VAL A 288 7.76 -6.66 21.09
N ARG A 289 8.13 -5.75 21.99
CA ARG A 289 8.68 -6.10 23.31
C ARG A 289 7.77 -5.65 24.44
N ILE A 290 7.82 -6.42 25.54
CA ILE A 290 7.09 -6.11 26.77
C ILE A 290 8.08 -5.90 27.90
N SER A 291 7.93 -4.78 28.64
CA SER A 291 8.65 -4.52 29.89
C SER A 291 8.17 -5.45 31.01
N PRO A 292 8.98 -5.66 32.06
CA PRO A 292 8.58 -6.43 33.23
C PRO A 292 7.27 -5.88 33.82
N ILE A 293 6.27 -6.73 33.93
CA ILE A 293 4.95 -6.39 34.47
C ILE A 293 4.31 -7.62 35.13
N ALA A 294 3.53 -7.40 36.16
CA ALA A 294 2.67 -8.40 36.76
C ALA A 294 1.21 -8.04 36.47
N ILE A 295 0.46 -9.00 35.94
CA ILE A 295 -0.95 -8.82 35.58
C ILE A 295 -1.76 -9.91 36.30
N SER A 296 -2.82 -9.52 36.95
CA SER A 296 -3.81 -10.42 37.53
C SER A 296 -5.17 -10.03 36.98
N GLN A 297 -5.77 -10.91 36.17
CA GLN A 297 -7.08 -10.69 35.56
C GLN A 297 -7.82 -11.99 35.39
N ASN A 298 -9.10 -12.02 35.81
CA ASN A 298 -10.02 -13.19 35.69
C ASN A 298 -9.44 -14.51 36.18
N GLY A 299 -8.61 -14.48 37.27
CA GLY A 299 -7.97 -15.69 37.81
C GLY A 299 -6.67 -16.09 37.09
N LEU A 300 -6.25 -15.37 36.05
CA LEU A 300 -4.98 -15.52 35.41
C LEU A 300 -3.95 -14.56 36.03
N ASN A 301 -2.87 -15.10 36.57
CA ASN A 301 -1.75 -14.33 37.12
C ASN A 301 -0.55 -14.47 36.19
N ILE A 302 -0.14 -13.37 35.54
CA ILE A 302 0.97 -13.33 34.61
C ILE A 302 2.05 -12.42 35.16
N GLN A 303 3.28 -12.91 35.27
CA GLN A 303 4.45 -12.13 35.68
C GLN A 303 5.53 -12.19 34.62
N VAL A 304 5.90 -11.02 34.08
CA VAL A 304 7.08 -10.83 33.24
C VAL A 304 8.21 -10.29 34.09
N LYS A 305 9.27 -11.08 34.33
CA LYS A 305 10.44 -10.70 35.17
C LYS A 305 11.68 -10.48 34.32
N LEU A 306 12.60 -9.62 34.79
CA LEU A 306 13.94 -9.50 34.21
C LEU A 306 14.71 -10.83 34.35
N PRO A 307 15.56 -11.20 33.36
CA PRO A 307 16.45 -12.32 33.53
C PRO A 307 17.39 -11.99 34.71
N THR A 308 17.27 -12.72 35.81
CA THR A 308 18.26 -12.66 36.90
C THR A 308 19.52 -13.34 36.38
N LEU A 309 20.64 -12.62 36.39
CA LEU A 309 21.96 -13.24 36.30
C LEU A 309 22.05 -14.18 37.51
N ASN A 310 22.11 -15.48 37.24
CA ASN A 310 22.44 -16.45 38.30
C ASN A 310 23.83 -16.17 38.79
N VAL A 311 23.92 -15.46 39.90
CA VAL A 311 25.13 -15.51 40.76
C VAL A 311 25.00 -16.85 41.50
N GLU A 312 25.81 -17.83 41.07
CA GLU A 312 25.95 -19.08 41.79
C GLU A 312 26.38 -18.78 43.22
N GLY A 313 25.56 -19.15 44.18
CA GLY A 313 25.93 -19.14 45.58
C GLY A 313 24.95 -18.42 46.50
N THR A 314 23.77 -18.99 46.72
CA THR A 314 23.11 -19.03 48.03
C THR A 314 21.86 -19.90 47.92
N GLN A 315 21.92 -21.13 48.41
CA GLN A 315 20.75 -21.96 48.70
C GLN A 315 19.99 -21.32 49.86
N GLY A 316 18.87 -20.71 49.55
CA GLY A 316 17.87 -20.30 50.53
C GLY A 316 16.57 -21.02 50.19
N GLU A 317 16.29 -22.11 50.86
CA GLU A 317 14.98 -22.78 50.84
C GLU A 317 13.88 -21.79 51.26
N LEU A 318 12.95 -21.52 50.35
CA LEU A 318 11.72 -20.80 50.67
C LEU A 318 10.70 -21.80 51.23
N PRO A 319 9.95 -21.45 52.31
CA PRO A 319 9.01 -22.37 52.96
C PRO A 319 7.84 -22.70 52.05
N GLU A 320 7.50 -23.96 51.99
CA GLU A 320 6.28 -24.51 51.40
C GLU A 320 5.02 -23.90 52.04
N GLY A 321 4.50 -22.82 51.40
CA GLY A 321 3.19 -22.28 51.74
C GLY A 321 2.23 -22.61 50.58
N ARG A 322 1.19 -23.35 50.88
CA ARG A 322 0.02 -23.71 50.05
C ARG A 322 -0.24 -22.75 48.91
N ILE A 323 0.14 -23.18 47.71
CA ILE A 323 -0.30 -22.54 46.47
C ILE A 323 -1.68 -23.09 46.15
N LEU A 324 -2.73 -22.31 46.46
CA LEU A 324 -4.03 -22.47 45.87
C LEU A 324 -3.89 -22.27 44.36
N ALA A 325 -4.44 -23.19 43.59
CA ALA A 325 -4.35 -23.29 42.15
C ALA A 325 -4.77 -21.98 41.42
N SER A 326 -3.87 -21.06 41.24
CA SER A 326 -3.96 -20.02 40.24
C SER A 326 -2.71 -20.16 39.34
N SER A 327 -2.97 -20.34 38.06
CA SER A 327 -1.93 -20.53 37.04
C SER A 327 -1.02 -19.29 36.99
N VAL A 328 0.10 -19.33 37.70
CA VAL A 328 1.11 -18.27 37.61
C VAL A 328 2.03 -18.57 36.44
N PHE A 329 1.94 -17.80 35.39
CA PHE A 329 2.81 -17.91 34.24
C PHE A 329 3.96 -16.91 34.38
N MET A 330 5.18 -17.41 34.49
CA MET A 330 6.40 -16.56 34.59
C MET A 330 7.04 -16.42 33.20
N LEU A 331 7.16 -15.18 32.71
CA LEU A 331 7.88 -14.83 31.50
C LEU A 331 9.15 -14.04 31.83
N LYS A 332 10.23 -14.25 31.08
CA LYS A 332 11.46 -13.49 31.25
C LYS A 332 11.27 -12.04 30.77
N GLY A 333 11.82 -11.06 31.47
CA GLY A 333 11.76 -9.65 31.09
C GLY A 333 12.50 -9.40 29.77
N GLY A 334 11.93 -8.52 28.90
CA GLY A 334 12.41 -8.29 27.55
C GLY A 334 11.95 -9.35 26.55
N THR A 335 10.99 -10.17 26.95
CA THR A 335 10.36 -11.23 26.17
C THR A 335 9.66 -10.64 24.94
N ASP A 336 9.83 -11.31 23.81
CA ASP A 336 9.06 -11.05 22.61
C ASP A 336 7.57 -11.35 22.88
N LEU A 337 6.67 -10.49 22.40
CA LEU A 337 5.22 -10.69 22.58
C LEU A 337 4.78 -12.07 22.08
N LYS A 338 5.49 -12.66 21.12
CA LYS A 338 5.24 -14.00 20.62
C LYS A 338 5.28 -15.05 21.74
N GLU A 339 6.27 -15.00 22.63
CA GLU A 339 6.38 -15.95 23.75
C GLU A 339 5.21 -15.79 24.74
N VAL A 340 4.70 -14.55 24.89
CA VAL A 340 3.52 -14.26 25.71
C VAL A 340 2.29 -14.91 25.11
N VAL A 341 2.06 -14.73 23.82
CA VAL A 341 0.93 -15.33 23.09
C VAL A 341 1.00 -16.85 23.09
N ASP A 342 2.19 -17.42 22.87
CA ASP A 342 2.39 -18.87 22.95
C ASP A 342 2.10 -19.41 24.37
N GLY A 343 2.46 -18.63 25.38
CA GLY A 343 2.09 -18.91 26.77
C GLY A 343 0.59 -18.94 27.00
N PHE A 344 -0.15 -17.94 26.51
CA PHE A 344 -1.61 -17.89 26.59
C PHE A 344 -2.28 -19.07 25.89
N ASN A 345 -1.79 -19.42 24.70
CA ASN A 345 -2.31 -20.58 23.98
C ASN A 345 -2.11 -21.90 24.74
N LYS A 346 -0.96 -22.05 25.43
CA LYS A 346 -0.67 -23.25 26.24
C LYS A 346 -1.59 -23.42 27.47
N ILE A 347 -2.05 -22.33 28.07
CA ILE A 347 -2.98 -22.35 29.22
C ILE A 347 -4.44 -22.37 28.77
N GLY A 348 -4.72 -22.36 27.45
CA GLY A 348 -6.08 -22.41 26.93
C GLY A 348 -6.90 -21.14 27.14
N ALA A 349 -6.25 -19.98 27.31
CA ALA A 349 -6.91 -18.69 27.44
C ALA A 349 -7.63 -18.30 26.14
N SER A 350 -8.77 -17.62 26.25
CA SER A 350 -9.50 -17.19 25.07
C SER A 350 -8.83 -16.01 24.37
N SER A 351 -9.07 -15.84 23.07
CA SER A 351 -8.58 -14.67 22.32
C SER A 351 -9.05 -13.34 22.92
N LYS A 352 -10.23 -13.31 23.55
CA LYS A 352 -10.76 -12.13 24.24
C LYS A 352 -9.92 -11.77 25.47
N ASP A 353 -9.57 -12.78 26.28
CA ASP A 353 -8.72 -12.56 27.47
C ASP A 353 -7.35 -12.01 27.06
N LEU A 354 -6.77 -12.53 25.95
CA LEU A 354 -5.52 -12.03 25.40
C LEU A 354 -5.63 -10.56 24.96
N ILE A 355 -6.71 -10.17 24.30
CA ILE A 355 -6.97 -8.80 23.87
C ILE A 355 -7.07 -7.88 25.10
N GLU A 356 -7.82 -8.27 26.12
CA GLU A 356 -7.96 -7.49 27.36
C GLU A 356 -6.63 -7.32 28.09
N VAL A 357 -5.85 -8.38 28.18
CA VAL A 357 -4.51 -8.34 28.78
C VAL A 357 -3.59 -7.42 27.98
N LEU A 358 -3.58 -7.50 26.65
CA LEU A 358 -2.75 -6.60 25.81
C LEU A 358 -3.15 -5.12 25.96
N LYS A 359 -4.44 -4.82 26.10
CA LYS A 359 -4.94 -3.49 26.43
C LYS A 359 -4.43 -3.02 27.82
N ALA A 360 -4.52 -3.88 28.82
CA ALA A 360 -4.04 -3.57 30.16
C ALA A 360 -2.52 -3.31 30.17
N VAL A 361 -1.73 -4.15 29.50
CA VAL A 361 -0.27 -3.98 29.35
C VAL A 361 0.06 -2.67 28.65
N LYS A 362 -0.69 -2.30 27.61
CA LYS A 362 -0.49 -1.03 26.90
C LYS A 362 -0.85 0.16 27.77
N THR A 363 -1.97 0.10 28.50
CA THR A 363 -2.40 1.15 29.44
C THR A 363 -1.40 1.34 30.58
N ALA A 364 -0.80 0.25 31.06
CA ALA A 364 0.26 0.28 32.07
C ALA A 364 1.64 0.76 31.52
N GLY A 365 1.74 1.05 30.19
CA GLY A 365 2.99 1.53 29.58
C GLY A 365 4.05 0.45 29.34
N ALA A 366 3.75 -0.83 29.63
CA ALA A 366 4.71 -1.92 29.48
C ALA A 366 4.81 -2.49 28.06
N LEU A 367 3.87 -2.19 27.15
CA LEU A 367 3.90 -2.61 25.75
C LEU A 367 4.60 -1.55 24.89
N HIS A 368 5.79 -1.88 24.38
CA HIS A 368 6.56 -1.02 23.48
C HIS A 368 6.16 -1.25 22.02
N ALA A 369 4.90 -0.96 21.70
CA ALA A 369 4.34 -1.06 20.36
C ALA A 369 3.14 -0.13 20.20
N GLU A 370 2.82 0.24 18.96
CA GLU A 370 1.54 0.84 18.61
C GLU A 370 0.45 -0.23 18.68
N LEU A 371 -0.62 0.03 19.43
CA LEU A 371 -1.78 -0.87 19.52
C LEU A 371 -2.91 -0.30 18.67
N VAL A 372 -3.32 -1.05 17.65
CA VAL A 372 -4.44 -0.71 16.77
C VAL A 372 -5.57 -1.70 17.01
N ILE A 373 -6.75 -1.20 17.34
CA ILE A 373 -7.96 -2.01 17.59
C ILE A 373 -8.93 -1.78 16.42
N ARG A 374 -9.47 -2.88 15.87
CA ARG A 374 -10.47 -2.88 14.80
C ARG A 374 -11.75 -3.61 15.20
#